data_c2c40c40bc909d1b9b0f5756d032fed5
#
_entry.id   c2c40c40bc909d1b9b0f5756d032fed5
#
_cell.length_a   1.000
_cell.length_b   1.000
_cell.length_c   1.000
_cell.angle_alpha   90.00
_cell.angle_beta   90.00
_cell.angle_gamma   90.00
#
_symmetry.space_group_name_H-M   'P 1'
#
loop_
_entity.id
_entity.type
_entity.pdbx_description
1 polymer ?
#
loop_
_entity_poly.entity_id
_entity_poly.type
_entity_poly.pdbx_seq_one_letter_code
_entity_poly.pdbx_strand_id
1 'polypeptide(L)'
;DGNGTIDANDKMILGHCAPTWTGSFTSNLSYKNIDFSFSIYTSQGGMVYSPFMAEFVDYGQRGMNRLNMDYYIPQGAPILGADGSIAYQEATHYGSYPFPTNGGNGKGGGAYWQSGANEDRAQNFVDNSYVRVKNITLGYTFPQKWISKLHISNLRIYANVLNPFTFTSYEGFDPEWADAQVGDGTGGVSSRTYQVGVNLKF
;
A
#
# COMPACT_ATOMS: atom_id res chain seq x y z
N ASP A 1 -3.11 -9.84 29.53
CA ASP A 1 -2.90 -10.36 30.87
C ASP A 1 -3.52 -11.75 31.08
N GLY A 2 -4.35 -12.23 30.15
CA GLY A 2 -4.93 -13.58 30.14
C GLY A 2 -6.16 -13.73 31.04
N ASN A 3 -6.76 -12.65 31.50
CA ASN A 3 -7.94 -12.69 32.37
C ASN A 3 -9.26 -12.94 31.61
N GLY A 4 -9.24 -12.97 30.29
CA GLY A 4 -10.39 -13.17 29.40
C GLY A 4 -11.21 -11.91 29.14
N THR A 5 -10.78 -10.74 29.63
CA THR A 5 -11.41 -9.44 29.39
C THR A 5 -10.38 -8.53 28.74
N ILE A 6 -10.67 -7.98 27.58
CA ILE A 6 -9.78 -7.03 26.91
C ILE A 6 -9.98 -5.64 27.51
N ASP A 7 -8.92 -5.12 28.15
CA ASP A 7 -8.92 -3.81 28.79
C ASP A 7 -7.59 -3.06 28.60
N ALA A 8 -7.41 -1.98 29.36
CA ALA A 8 -6.20 -1.17 29.27
C ALA A 8 -4.89 -1.91 29.64
N ASN A 9 -4.99 -3.02 30.38
CA ASN A 9 -3.82 -3.82 30.78
C ASN A 9 -3.32 -4.74 29.64
N ASP A 10 -4.14 -4.94 28.59
CA ASP A 10 -3.78 -5.71 27.40
C ASP A 10 -3.11 -4.87 26.32
N LYS A 11 -2.92 -3.56 26.55
CA LYS A 11 -2.23 -2.69 25.60
C LYS A 11 -0.75 -3.05 25.51
N MET A 12 -0.27 -3.18 24.29
CA MET A 12 1.13 -3.49 24.02
C MET A 12 1.70 -2.53 22.97
N ILE A 13 3.01 -2.32 23.02
CA ILE A 13 3.73 -1.58 21.99
C ILE A 13 3.94 -2.51 20.80
N LEU A 14 3.37 -2.17 19.64
CA LEU A 14 3.47 -2.96 18.41
C LEU A 14 4.71 -2.58 17.59
N GLY A 15 5.16 -1.32 17.65
CA GLY A 15 6.27 -0.82 16.87
C GLY A 15 6.44 0.68 16.97
N HIS A 16 7.12 1.27 16.03
CA HIS A 16 7.39 2.71 15.94
C HIS A 16 6.82 3.27 14.64
N CYS A 17 6.25 4.48 14.68
CA CYS A 17 5.75 5.16 13.47
C CYS A 17 6.88 5.55 12.51
N ALA A 18 8.05 5.91 13.05
CA ALA A 18 9.21 6.23 12.23
C ALA A 18 9.84 4.94 11.67
N PRO A 19 10.27 4.93 10.41
CA PRO A 19 11.02 3.81 9.88
C PRO A 19 12.34 3.61 10.65
N THR A 20 12.72 2.35 10.82
CA THR A 20 14.00 1.99 11.45
C THR A 20 15.17 2.48 10.60
N TRP A 21 15.04 2.41 9.29
CA TRP A 21 15.99 2.97 8.35
C TRP A 21 15.34 3.32 7.01
N THR A 22 15.95 4.25 6.30
CA THR A 22 15.62 4.59 4.93
C THR A 22 16.89 4.58 4.08
N GLY A 23 16.75 4.31 2.80
CA GLY A 23 17.88 4.31 1.89
C GLY A 23 17.46 4.67 0.47
N SER A 24 18.43 5.18 -0.31
CA SER A 24 18.22 5.43 -1.72
C SER A 24 19.45 5.02 -2.51
N PHE A 25 19.21 4.55 -3.72
CA PHE A 25 20.26 4.24 -4.69
C PHE A 25 19.88 4.85 -6.04
N THR A 26 20.80 5.60 -6.61
CA THR A 26 20.63 6.19 -7.95
C THR A 26 21.82 5.79 -8.82
N SER A 27 21.55 5.33 -10.04
CA SER A 27 22.57 5.00 -11.03
C SER A 27 22.33 5.78 -12.31
N ASN A 28 23.40 6.29 -12.89
CA ASN A 28 23.42 6.95 -14.19
C ASN A 28 24.48 6.28 -15.03
N LEU A 29 24.08 5.65 -16.11
CA LEU A 29 24.92 4.93 -17.03
C LEU A 29 24.87 5.60 -18.41
N SER A 30 26.01 5.75 -19.06
CA SER A 30 26.05 6.23 -20.43
C SER A 30 26.98 5.37 -21.25
N TYR A 31 26.52 5.03 -22.44
CA TYR A 31 27.30 4.28 -23.38
C TYR A 31 27.07 4.83 -24.81
N LYS A 32 28.10 5.39 -25.38
CA LYS A 32 28.00 6.08 -26.68
C LYS A 32 26.93 7.17 -26.67
N ASN A 33 25.83 6.95 -27.37
CA ASN A 33 24.74 7.89 -27.57
C ASN A 33 23.52 7.57 -26.67
N ILE A 34 23.60 6.53 -25.85
CA ILE A 34 22.52 6.07 -24.96
C ILE A 34 22.86 6.49 -23.54
N ASP A 35 21.90 7.06 -22.85
CA ASP A 35 21.92 7.27 -21.42
C ASP A 35 20.77 6.52 -20.74
N PHE A 36 21.07 5.88 -19.63
CA PHE A 36 20.11 5.15 -18.81
C PHE A 36 20.29 5.55 -17.36
N SER A 37 19.22 5.90 -16.70
CA SER A 37 19.24 6.18 -15.27
C SER A 37 18.06 5.55 -14.56
N PHE A 38 18.27 5.17 -13.31
CA PHE A 38 17.19 4.76 -12.43
C PHE A 38 17.49 5.15 -10.99
N SER A 39 16.43 5.30 -10.21
CA SER A 39 16.52 5.51 -8.78
C SER A 39 15.58 4.59 -8.02
N ILE A 40 16.07 4.06 -6.91
CA ILE A 40 15.34 3.20 -5.99
C ILE A 40 15.34 3.89 -4.62
N TYR A 41 14.22 3.81 -3.94
CA TYR A 41 14.08 4.27 -2.56
C TYR A 41 13.47 3.15 -1.72
N THR A 42 13.89 3.06 -0.47
CA THR A 42 13.34 2.11 0.50
C THR A 42 13.10 2.77 1.85
N SER A 43 12.03 2.37 2.51
CA SER A 43 11.69 2.71 3.88
C SER A 43 11.31 1.41 4.59
N GLN A 44 11.93 1.13 5.75
CA GLN A 44 11.80 -0.16 6.41
C GLN A 44 11.54 -0.02 7.91
N GLY A 45 10.67 -0.87 8.45
CA GLY A 45 10.41 -1.00 9.88
C GLY A 45 9.49 0.08 10.45
N GLY A 46 8.76 0.81 9.62
CA GLY A 46 7.71 1.71 10.07
C GLY A 46 6.41 0.96 10.32
N MET A 47 5.67 1.35 11.36
CA MET A 47 4.34 0.85 11.64
C MET A 47 3.39 2.04 11.80
N VAL A 48 2.31 2.07 11.03
CA VAL A 48 1.38 3.20 11.00
C VAL A 48 -0.06 2.72 11.21
N TYR A 49 -0.87 3.57 11.80
CA TYR A 49 -2.31 3.40 11.77
C TYR A 49 -2.80 3.54 10.32
N SER A 50 -3.56 2.57 9.85
CA SER A 50 -4.12 2.57 8.50
C SER A 50 -5.62 2.82 8.54
N PRO A 51 -6.10 4.02 8.15
CA PRO A 51 -7.52 4.29 8.00
C PRO A 51 -8.20 3.34 7.00
N PHE A 52 -7.46 2.92 5.97
CA PHE A 52 -7.94 1.92 5.01
C PHE A 52 -8.27 0.59 5.69
N MET A 53 -7.36 0.06 6.50
CA MET A 53 -7.62 -1.18 7.24
C MET A 53 -8.77 -1.00 8.23
N ALA A 54 -8.80 0.10 8.96
CA ALA A 54 -9.87 0.41 9.91
C ALA A 54 -11.23 0.49 9.23
N GLU A 55 -11.31 1.05 8.05
CA GLU A 55 -12.57 1.25 7.34
C GLU A 55 -13.06 -0.01 6.61
N PHE A 56 -12.17 -0.74 5.97
CA PHE A 56 -12.54 -1.86 5.10
C PHE A 56 -12.43 -3.23 5.77
N VAL A 57 -11.54 -3.41 6.74
CA VAL A 57 -11.45 -4.64 7.52
C VAL A 57 -12.45 -4.64 8.65
N ASP A 58 -12.56 -3.51 9.30
CA ASP A 58 -13.46 -3.31 10.45
C ASP A 58 -14.90 -2.98 10.02
N TYR A 59 -15.14 -2.73 8.83
CA TYR A 59 -16.39 -2.58 8.08
C TYR A 59 -17.59 -2.13 8.75
N GLY A 60 -17.54 -1.70 9.92
CA GLY A 60 -18.70 -1.22 10.62
C GLY A 60 -19.40 -0.04 9.93
N GLN A 61 -18.71 0.75 9.14
CA GLN A 61 -19.25 2.00 8.63
C GLN A 61 -19.75 1.95 7.20
N ARG A 62 -19.14 1.18 6.32
CA ARG A 62 -19.51 1.20 4.91
C ARG A 62 -20.09 -0.11 4.37
N GLY A 63 -19.99 -1.18 5.11
CA GLY A 63 -20.79 -2.40 5.01
C GLY A 63 -20.89 -3.14 3.68
N MET A 64 -20.30 -2.64 2.61
CA MET A 64 -20.63 -3.10 1.27
C MET A 64 -19.56 -3.89 0.57
N ASN A 65 -18.29 -3.66 0.89
CA ASN A 65 -17.21 -4.37 0.23
C ASN A 65 -16.19 -4.82 1.27
N ARG A 66 -16.18 -6.10 1.57
CA ARG A 66 -15.17 -6.70 2.41
C ARG A 66 -13.95 -7.04 1.58
N LEU A 67 -12.77 -6.80 2.17
CA LEU A 67 -11.55 -7.31 1.58
C LEU A 67 -11.55 -8.84 1.64
N ASN A 68 -10.97 -9.48 0.64
CA ASN A 68 -10.77 -10.92 0.63
C ASN A 68 -9.56 -11.25 1.53
N MET A 69 -9.81 -11.38 2.82
CA MET A 69 -8.81 -11.65 3.84
C MET A 69 -9.09 -12.96 4.55
N ASP A 70 -8.08 -13.48 5.20
CA ASP A 70 -8.17 -14.70 6.00
C ASP A 70 -8.79 -14.41 7.37
N TYR A 71 -10.11 -14.41 7.43
CA TYR A 71 -10.86 -14.11 8.63
C TYR A 71 -10.98 -15.32 9.56
N TYR A 72 -10.95 -15.06 10.89
CA TYR A 72 -11.44 -16.01 11.88
C TYR A 72 -12.93 -16.25 11.65
N ILE A 73 -13.34 -17.52 11.46
CA ILE A 73 -14.75 -17.91 11.26
C ILE A 73 -15.11 -18.98 12.28
N PRO A 74 -15.96 -18.68 13.26
CA PRO A 74 -16.34 -19.67 14.26
C PRO A 74 -17.22 -20.76 13.66
N GLN A 75 -17.15 -21.96 14.21
CA GLN A 75 -18.06 -23.04 13.87
C GLN A 75 -19.53 -22.59 14.00
N GLY A 76 -20.35 -22.95 13.05
CA GLY A 76 -21.76 -22.58 12.99
C GLY A 76 -22.02 -21.16 12.49
N ALA A 77 -20.99 -20.40 12.09
CA ALA A 77 -21.18 -19.10 11.43
C ALA A 77 -21.84 -19.28 10.07
N PRO A 78 -22.82 -18.42 9.68
CA PRO A 78 -23.43 -18.47 8.39
C PRO A 78 -22.45 -18.01 7.29
N ILE A 79 -22.32 -18.77 6.22
CA ILE A 79 -21.51 -18.47 5.06
C ILE A 79 -22.44 -18.33 3.85
N LEU A 80 -22.35 -17.21 3.15
CA LEU A 80 -23.09 -17.00 1.91
C LEU A 80 -22.33 -17.64 0.75
N GLY A 81 -22.93 -18.66 0.12
CA GLY A 81 -22.42 -19.25 -1.10
C GLY A 81 -22.56 -18.34 -2.32
N ALA A 82 -21.78 -18.59 -3.35
CA ALA A 82 -21.82 -17.81 -4.60
C ALA A 82 -23.19 -17.90 -5.32
N ASP A 83 -23.94 -18.93 -5.05
CA ASP A 83 -25.30 -19.18 -5.56
C ASP A 83 -26.40 -18.50 -4.71
N GLY A 84 -26.02 -17.75 -3.66
CA GLY A 84 -26.93 -17.13 -2.72
C GLY A 84 -27.46 -18.07 -1.63
N SER A 85 -27.02 -19.33 -1.57
CA SER A 85 -27.35 -20.25 -0.50
C SER A 85 -26.63 -19.87 0.79
N ILE A 86 -27.22 -20.23 1.93
CA ILE A 86 -26.58 -20.09 3.25
C ILE A 86 -26.10 -21.47 3.69
N ALA A 87 -24.79 -21.60 3.78
CA ALA A 87 -24.13 -22.72 4.44
C ALA A 87 -23.67 -22.31 5.86
N TYR A 88 -23.28 -23.28 6.65
CA TYR A 88 -22.73 -23.01 8.00
C TYR A 88 -21.33 -23.59 8.08
N GLN A 89 -20.44 -22.85 8.75
CA GLN A 89 -19.06 -23.28 8.95
C GLN A 89 -19.04 -24.59 9.78
N GLU A 90 -18.49 -25.66 9.22
CA GLU A 90 -18.45 -26.97 9.87
C GLU A 90 -17.49 -27.01 11.06
N ALA A 91 -16.35 -26.33 10.95
CA ALA A 91 -15.35 -26.24 11.99
C ALA A 91 -14.81 -24.81 12.11
N THR A 92 -14.34 -24.42 13.29
CA THR A 92 -13.71 -23.10 13.47
C THR A 92 -12.49 -22.96 12.53
N HIS A 93 -12.49 -21.89 11.73
CA HIS A 93 -11.36 -21.46 10.93
C HIS A 93 -10.57 -20.37 11.68
N TYR A 94 -9.30 -20.59 11.93
CA TYR A 94 -8.43 -19.67 12.66
C TYR A 94 -7.68 -18.76 11.69
N GLY A 95 -8.36 -17.77 11.16
CA GLY A 95 -7.76 -16.76 10.29
C GLY A 95 -6.99 -15.69 11.06
N SER A 96 -6.24 -14.89 10.31
CA SER A 96 -5.40 -13.80 10.84
C SER A 96 -6.18 -12.54 11.19
N TYR A 97 -7.40 -12.40 10.67
CA TYR A 97 -8.28 -11.26 10.91
C TYR A 97 -9.50 -11.68 11.72
N PRO A 98 -10.07 -10.79 12.51
CA PRO A 98 -11.23 -11.13 13.31
C PRO A 98 -12.46 -11.40 12.45
N PHE A 99 -13.41 -12.14 13.03
CA PHE A 99 -14.67 -12.45 12.37
C PHE A 99 -15.41 -11.17 11.97
N PRO A 100 -15.75 -11.01 10.68
CA PRO A 100 -16.42 -9.83 10.20
C PRO A 100 -17.83 -9.78 10.79
N THR A 101 -18.16 -8.68 11.43
CA THR A 101 -19.47 -8.45 12.00
C THR A 101 -20.26 -7.44 11.18
N ASN A 102 -21.56 -7.49 11.22
CA ASN A 102 -22.45 -6.57 10.51
C ASN A 102 -22.82 -5.40 11.41
N GLY A 103 -21.83 -4.83 12.07
CA GLY A 103 -22.06 -3.96 13.20
C GLY A 103 -22.14 -2.48 12.92
N GLY A 104 -23.21 -2.01 12.35
CA GLY A 104 -23.67 -0.69 12.75
C GLY A 104 -23.87 -0.71 14.27
N ASN A 105 -23.17 0.11 15.02
CA ASN A 105 -23.24 0.29 16.49
C ASN A 105 -22.38 -0.63 17.37
N GLY A 106 -21.35 -1.27 16.89
CA GLY A 106 -20.42 -2.02 17.72
C GLY A 106 -21.03 -3.24 18.45
N LYS A 107 -22.20 -3.70 18.04
CA LYS A 107 -22.93 -4.79 18.67
C LYS A 107 -22.94 -6.09 17.88
N GLY A 108 -22.23 -6.15 16.79
CA GLY A 108 -22.18 -7.33 15.97
C GLY A 108 -20.95 -8.17 16.29
N GLY A 109 -21.17 -9.29 16.92
CA GLY A 109 -20.24 -10.41 16.88
C GLY A 109 -19.05 -10.38 17.79
N GLY A 110 -19.26 -10.54 19.05
CA GLY A 110 -18.26 -10.95 20.02
C GLY A 110 -17.63 -9.81 20.81
N ALA A 111 -17.26 -10.14 22.02
CA ALA A 111 -16.73 -9.25 23.05
C ALA A 111 -15.46 -8.47 22.68
N TYR A 112 -14.82 -8.84 21.58
CA TYR A 112 -13.56 -8.25 21.13
C TYR A 112 -13.66 -6.82 20.63
N TRP A 113 -14.88 -6.31 20.37
CA TRP A 113 -15.09 -5.06 19.65
C TRP A 113 -15.78 -3.98 20.49
N GLN A 114 -16.04 -4.26 21.75
CA GLN A 114 -16.85 -3.38 22.58
C GLN A 114 -16.08 -2.30 23.33
N SER A 115 -14.78 -2.38 23.37
CA SER A 115 -13.99 -1.55 24.27
C SER A 115 -12.92 -0.75 23.54
N GLY A 116 -13.24 0.23 22.79
CA GLY A 116 -12.24 1.14 22.30
C GLY A 116 -12.59 1.82 20.99
N ALA A 117 -12.00 2.96 20.76
CA ALA A 117 -11.97 3.60 19.47
C ALA A 117 -11.24 2.69 18.46
N ASN A 118 -11.55 2.82 17.18
CA ASN A 118 -10.92 2.02 16.12
C ASN A 118 -9.38 2.14 16.12
N GLU A 119 -8.88 3.25 16.63
CA GLU A 119 -7.46 3.54 16.75
C GLU A 119 -6.71 2.63 17.75
N ASP A 120 -7.43 2.04 18.70
CA ASP A 120 -6.82 1.17 19.72
C ASP A 120 -6.65 -0.30 19.25
N ARG A 121 -7.08 -0.64 18.04
CA ARG A 121 -7.05 -2.02 17.56
C ARG A 121 -5.73 -2.33 16.87
N ALA A 122 -5.04 -3.36 17.36
CA ALA A 122 -3.75 -3.79 16.84
C ALA A 122 -3.75 -4.05 15.31
N GLN A 123 -4.84 -4.58 14.78
CA GLN A 123 -4.98 -4.88 13.34
C GLN A 123 -4.99 -3.65 12.43
N ASN A 124 -5.31 -2.48 12.98
CA ASN A 124 -5.31 -1.24 12.22
C ASN A 124 -3.91 -0.64 12.10
N PHE A 125 -2.95 -1.18 12.84
CA PHE A 125 -1.56 -0.81 12.74
C PHE A 125 -0.83 -1.81 11.84
N VAL A 126 -0.28 -1.31 10.76
CA VAL A 126 0.32 -2.12 9.70
C VAL A 126 1.76 -1.72 9.45
N ASP A 127 2.57 -2.70 9.07
CA ASP A 127 3.91 -2.45 8.55
C ASP A 127 3.79 -1.78 7.18
N ASN A 128 4.31 -0.58 7.04
CA ASN A 128 4.35 0.17 5.79
C ASN A 128 5.72 0.13 5.10
N SER A 129 6.52 -0.88 5.37
CA SER A 129 7.81 -1.09 4.72
C SER A 129 7.66 -1.30 3.22
N TYR A 130 8.52 -0.67 2.44
CA TYR A 130 8.52 -0.83 0.98
C TYR A 130 9.86 -0.56 0.34
N VAL A 131 10.02 -1.08 -0.88
CA VAL A 131 11.05 -0.71 -1.85
C VAL A 131 10.36 -0.19 -3.10
N ARG A 132 10.70 1.01 -3.54
CA ARG A 132 10.10 1.64 -4.73
C ARG A 132 11.14 2.04 -5.73
N VAL A 133 10.95 1.63 -6.98
CA VAL A 133 11.66 2.23 -8.11
C VAL A 133 10.98 3.56 -8.40
N LYS A 134 11.65 4.67 -8.08
CA LYS A 134 11.07 6.02 -8.19
C LYS A 134 11.04 6.50 -9.63
N ASN A 135 12.11 6.23 -10.39
CA ASN A 135 12.12 6.53 -11.82
C ASN A 135 13.01 5.56 -12.60
N ILE A 136 12.73 5.45 -13.90
CA ILE A 136 13.60 4.83 -14.90
C ILE A 136 13.58 5.75 -16.13
N THR A 137 14.74 6.19 -16.58
CA THR A 137 14.88 7.04 -17.76
C THR A 137 15.81 6.37 -18.76
N LEU A 138 15.41 6.35 -20.02
CA LEU A 138 16.24 5.95 -21.14
C LEU A 138 16.28 7.09 -22.16
N GLY A 139 17.45 7.55 -22.50
CA GLY A 139 17.68 8.62 -23.47
C GLY A 139 18.58 8.19 -24.62
N TYR A 140 18.39 8.83 -25.75
CA TYR A 140 19.25 8.70 -26.92
C TYR A 140 19.58 10.08 -27.49
N THR A 141 20.87 10.38 -27.57
CA THR A 141 21.38 11.61 -28.17
C THR A 141 21.84 11.32 -29.60
N PHE A 142 21.27 12.02 -30.56
CA PHE A 142 21.60 11.81 -31.98
C PHE A 142 23.00 12.28 -32.31
N PRO A 143 23.77 11.49 -33.09
CA PRO A 143 25.11 11.90 -33.57
C PRO A 143 25.05 13.20 -34.37
N GLN A 144 25.98 14.11 -34.13
CA GLN A 144 26.05 15.42 -34.79
C GLN A 144 25.99 15.33 -36.31
N LYS A 145 26.67 14.31 -36.90
CA LYS A 145 26.68 14.08 -38.35
C LYS A 145 25.32 13.86 -39.00
N TRP A 146 24.29 13.47 -38.19
CA TRP A 146 22.94 13.24 -38.70
C TRP A 146 22.08 14.51 -38.64
N ILE A 147 22.34 15.36 -37.66
CA ILE A 147 21.48 16.53 -37.33
C ILE A 147 22.05 17.85 -37.82
N SER A 148 23.36 17.91 -38.18
CA SER A 148 24.04 19.14 -38.62
C SER A 148 23.40 19.76 -39.86
N LYS A 149 22.92 18.94 -40.80
CA LYS A 149 22.23 19.43 -42.02
C LYS A 149 20.93 20.19 -41.73
N LEU A 150 20.35 19.99 -40.53
CA LEU A 150 19.16 20.65 -40.07
C LEU A 150 19.46 21.89 -39.19
N HIS A 151 20.75 22.30 -39.12
CA HIS A 151 21.22 23.38 -38.21
C HIS A 151 20.91 23.12 -36.72
N ILE A 152 20.81 21.85 -36.35
CA ILE A 152 20.57 21.42 -34.97
C ILE A 152 21.93 21.08 -34.36
N SER A 153 22.24 21.70 -33.21
CA SER A 153 23.49 21.46 -32.49
C SER A 153 23.39 20.29 -31.49
N ASN A 154 22.20 20.01 -31.00
CA ASN A 154 21.96 18.83 -30.14
C ASN A 154 20.50 18.39 -30.28
N LEU A 155 20.26 17.09 -30.34
CA LEU A 155 18.96 16.45 -30.31
C LEU A 155 19.04 15.22 -29.40
N ARG A 156 18.29 15.23 -28.31
CA ARG A 156 18.13 14.06 -27.44
C ARG A 156 16.64 13.77 -27.28
N ILE A 157 16.27 12.50 -27.48
CA ILE A 157 14.93 11.99 -27.18
C ILE A 157 15.05 11.09 -25.96
N TYR A 158 14.12 11.18 -25.04
CA TYR A 158 14.10 10.32 -23.86
C TYR A 158 12.69 9.86 -23.50
N ALA A 159 12.61 8.71 -22.87
CA ALA A 159 11.44 8.20 -22.20
C ALA A 159 11.74 8.05 -20.71
N ASN A 160 10.79 8.39 -19.87
CA ASN A 160 10.88 8.28 -18.42
C ASN A 160 9.60 7.65 -17.87
N VAL A 161 9.76 6.78 -16.87
CA VAL A 161 8.65 6.20 -16.13
C VAL A 161 8.85 6.51 -14.66
N LEU A 162 7.86 7.18 -14.06
CA LEU A 162 7.83 7.45 -12.63
C LEU A 162 7.04 6.37 -11.90
N ASN A 163 7.52 5.95 -10.74
CA ASN A 163 6.94 4.95 -9.86
C ASN A 163 6.53 3.64 -10.58
N PRO A 164 7.41 3.06 -11.46
CA PRO A 164 7.04 1.86 -12.22
C PRO A 164 6.75 0.65 -11.35
N PHE A 165 7.46 0.49 -10.22
CA PHE A 165 7.37 -0.69 -9.37
C PHE A 165 7.44 -0.31 -7.89
N THR A 166 6.57 -0.92 -7.09
CA THR A 166 6.61 -0.89 -5.62
C THR A 166 6.53 -2.32 -5.11
N PHE A 167 7.43 -2.68 -4.21
CA PHE A 167 7.50 -3.99 -3.55
C PHE A 167 7.23 -3.76 -2.06
N THR A 168 6.19 -4.38 -1.54
CA THR A 168 5.73 -4.22 -0.17
C THR A 168 4.86 -5.40 0.24
N SER A 169 4.78 -5.68 1.53
CA SER A 169 3.80 -6.57 2.15
C SER A 169 2.52 -5.85 2.57
N TYR A 170 2.47 -4.51 2.44
CA TYR A 170 1.30 -3.73 2.79
C TYR A 170 0.13 -4.05 1.85
N GLU A 171 -1.01 -4.42 2.40
CA GLU A 171 -2.19 -4.87 1.66
C GLU A 171 -3.13 -3.73 1.22
N GLY A 172 -2.80 -2.48 1.55
CA GLY A 172 -3.55 -1.30 1.11
C GLY A 172 -3.11 -0.78 -0.26
N PHE A 173 -3.52 0.43 -0.59
CA PHE A 173 -3.26 1.02 -1.92
C PHE A 173 -1.80 1.45 -2.14
N ASP A 174 -1.20 2.11 -1.15
CA ASP A 174 0.16 2.64 -1.25
C ASP A 174 0.81 2.71 0.13
N PRO A 175 1.93 2.01 0.38
CA PRO A 175 2.59 2.00 1.67
C PRO A 175 3.18 3.36 2.07
N GLU A 176 3.48 4.25 1.13
CA GLU A 176 3.97 5.61 1.40
C GLU A 176 2.85 6.52 1.95
N TRP A 177 1.60 6.16 1.70
CA TRP A 177 0.40 6.86 2.13
C TRP A 177 -0.51 5.99 3.00
N ALA A 178 0.07 5.01 3.68
CA ALA A 178 -0.67 4.03 4.45
C ALA A 178 -1.46 4.64 5.62
N ASP A 179 -1.03 5.79 6.13
CA ASP A 179 -1.67 6.59 7.18
C ASP A 179 -2.71 7.59 6.64
N ALA A 180 -2.83 7.72 5.33
CA ALA A 180 -3.75 8.65 4.72
C ALA A 180 -5.14 8.03 4.51
N GLN A 181 -6.17 8.81 4.75
CA GLN A 181 -7.54 8.42 4.45
C GLN A 181 -7.82 8.59 2.95
N VAL A 182 -8.19 7.50 2.29
CA VAL A 182 -8.52 7.54 0.87
C VAL A 182 -9.85 8.24 0.66
N GLY A 183 -9.85 9.34 -0.08
CA GLY A 183 -11.06 10.06 -0.47
C GLY A 183 -11.37 11.33 0.31
N ASP A 184 -10.57 11.70 1.30
CA ASP A 184 -10.71 12.97 2.03
C ASP A 184 -9.93 14.13 1.39
N GLY A 185 -9.18 13.85 0.33
CA GLY A 185 -8.34 14.84 -0.38
C GLY A 185 -6.99 15.12 0.28
N THR A 186 -6.67 14.48 1.42
CA THR A 186 -5.41 14.69 2.14
C THR A 186 -4.35 13.64 1.80
N GLY A 187 -4.77 12.52 1.23
CA GLY A 187 -3.88 11.44 0.81
C GLY A 187 -4.17 10.97 -0.61
N GLY A 188 -3.17 10.45 -1.25
CA GLY A 188 -3.30 9.90 -2.60
C GLY A 188 -2.34 8.76 -2.84
N VAL A 189 -2.66 7.93 -3.81
CA VAL A 189 -1.76 6.88 -4.26
C VAL A 189 -0.75 7.43 -5.26
N SER A 190 0.48 6.97 -5.18
CA SER A 190 1.52 7.34 -6.13
C SER A 190 1.18 6.78 -7.51
N SER A 191 0.87 7.65 -8.46
CA SER A 191 0.54 7.25 -9.82
C SER A 191 1.79 6.78 -10.59
N ARG A 192 1.61 5.79 -11.47
CA ARG A 192 2.60 5.46 -12.48
C ARG A 192 2.46 6.42 -13.65
N THR A 193 3.52 7.18 -13.95
CA THR A 193 3.50 8.21 -15.01
C THR A 193 4.51 7.88 -16.08
N TYR A 194 4.07 7.92 -17.34
CA TYR A 194 4.92 7.74 -18.52
C TYR A 194 5.14 9.09 -19.18
N GLN A 195 6.37 9.42 -19.45
CA GLN A 195 6.78 10.68 -20.05
C GLN A 195 7.70 10.43 -21.24
N VAL A 196 7.49 11.17 -22.31
CA VAL A 196 8.42 11.23 -23.45
C VAL A 196 8.79 12.69 -23.65
N GLY A 197 10.06 12.95 -23.85
CA GLY A 197 10.55 14.30 -24.04
C GLY A 197 11.62 14.39 -25.12
N VAL A 198 11.76 15.59 -25.65
CA VAL A 198 12.76 15.96 -26.65
C VAL A 198 13.53 17.18 -26.16
N ASN A 199 14.85 17.08 -26.13
CA ASN A 199 15.75 18.21 -25.90
C ASN A 199 16.37 18.60 -27.23
N LEU A 200 16.10 19.82 -27.65
CA LEU A 200 16.55 20.36 -28.91
C LEU A 200 17.36 21.64 -28.68
N LYS A 201 18.52 21.74 -29.33
CA LYS A 201 19.37 22.93 -29.31
C LYS A 201 19.80 23.25 -30.74
N PHE A 202 19.63 24.50 -31.12
CA PHE A 202 20.06 25.07 -32.38
C PHE A 202 21.45 25.70 -32.28
#